data_16633be1dd62f3556e357ce591a7b09a
#
_entry.id   16633be1dd62f3556e357ce591a7b09a
#
_cell.length_a   1.000
_cell.length_b   1.000
_cell.length_c   1.000
_cell.angle_alpha   90.00
_cell.angle_beta   90.00
_cell.angle_gamma   90.00
#
_symmetry.space_group_name_H-M   'P 1'
#
loop_
_entity.id
_entity.type
_entity.pdbx_description
1 polymer ?
#
loop_
_entity_poly.entity_id
_entity_poly.type
_entity_poly.pdbx_seq_one_letter_code
_entity_poly.pdbx_strand_id
1 'polypeptide(L)'
;MNTQDLKSGSMSLISMETLERVAPIIRNVAHPMRLRILDYLDQQGEPRSVSDIMEAAEAGQAIVSQQLRILKDQDVLTAKREGNFVLYAIADRSVLLLLDCIRHRQQP
;
A
#
# COMPACT_ATOMS: atom_id res chain seq x y z
N MET A 1 -19.20 -14.35 15.52
CA MET A 1 -18.75 -13.75 15.54
C MET A 1 -18.09 -13.71 15.90
N ASN A 2 -18.19 -13.57 16.02
CA ASN A 2 -17.64 -13.04 16.34
C ASN A 2 -16.97 -12.57 16.59
N THR A 3 -17.11 -12.43 16.74
CA THR A 3 -16.55 -11.71 16.97
C THR A 3 -16.17 -11.46 17.57
N GLN A 4 -16.28 -11.49 17.88
CA GLN A 4 -15.99 -10.94 18.39
C GLN A 4 -15.48 -10.83 19.08
N ASP A 5 -15.43 -11.26 19.34
CA ASP A 5 -15.02 -10.70 19.92
C ASP A 5 -14.40 -10.32 20.19
N LEU A 6 -14.45 -10.33 20.03
CA LEU A 6 -14.12 -9.51 20.03
C LEU A 6 -14.26 -8.97 20.39
N LYS A 7 -14.84 -9.00 20.71
CA LYS A 7 -15.35 -8.18 20.86
C LYS A 7 -15.56 -7.90 21.53
N SER A 8 -15.56 -8.07 22.04
CA SER A 8 -16.07 -7.75 22.72
C SER A 8 -16.60 -6.81 23.09
N GLY A 9 -16.42 -6.68 23.92
CA GLY A 9 -17.15 -5.48 24.19
C GLY A 9 -17.84 -4.98 22.97
N SER A 10 -18.86 -4.24 23.13
CA SER A 10 -19.53 -3.70 21.97
C SER A 10 -18.71 -2.62 21.34
N MET A 11 -18.54 -2.69 20.05
CA MET A 11 -17.90 -1.64 19.27
C MET A 11 -18.95 -0.83 18.56
N SER A 12 -18.82 0.47 18.63
CA SER A 12 -19.65 1.36 17.83
C SER A 12 -19.31 1.16 16.36
N LEU A 13 -20.26 1.50 15.51
CA LEU A 13 -19.98 1.51 14.09
C LEU A 13 -18.90 2.54 13.78
N ILE A 14 -18.12 2.26 12.75
CA ILE A 14 -17.11 3.22 12.29
C ILE A 14 -17.85 4.47 11.83
N SER A 15 -17.38 5.64 12.24
CA SER A 15 -18.05 6.88 11.89
C SER A 15 -17.97 7.15 10.38
N MET A 16 -18.98 7.82 9.85
CA MET A 16 -18.96 8.18 8.44
C MET A 16 -17.77 9.10 8.13
N GLU A 17 -17.42 9.97 9.07
CA GLU A 17 -16.27 10.85 8.89
C GLU A 17 -14.99 10.04 8.63
N THR A 18 -14.77 8.99 9.42
CA THR A 18 -13.62 8.12 9.23
C THR A 18 -13.70 7.39 7.89
N LEU A 19 -14.87 6.86 7.57
CA LEU A 19 -15.03 6.11 6.32
C LEU A 19 -14.80 7.01 5.11
N GLU A 20 -15.28 8.25 5.15
CA GLU A 20 -15.09 9.19 4.04
C GLU A 20 -13.62 9.58 3.89
N ARG A 21 -12.89 9.63 5.00
CA ARG A 21 -11.46 9.95 4.93
C ARG A 21 -10.64 8.77 4.40
N VAL A 22 -11.01 7.56 4.75
CA VAL A 22 -10.22 6.37 4.45
C VAL A 22 -10.55 5.76 3.09
N ALA A 23 -11.82 5.85 2.67
CA ALA A 23 -12.25 5.21 1.43
C ALA A 23 -11.43 5.63 0.20
N PRO A 24 -11.06 6.91 0.02
CA PRO A 24 -10.23 7.28 -1.13
C PRO A 24 -8.87 6.60 -1.11
N ILE A 25 -8.29 6.37 0.06
CA ILE A 25 -6.99 5.70 0.18
C ILE A 25 -7.13 4.27 -0.29
N ILE A 26 -8.17 3.57 0.16
CA ILE A 26 -8.43 2.19 -0.27
C ILE A 26 -8.64 2.13 -1.77
N ARG A 27 -9.42 3.07 -2.31
CA ARG A 27 -9.69 3.10 -3.74
C ARG A 27 -8.42 3.28 -4.55
N ASN A 28 -7.50 4.09 -4.04
CA ASN A 28 -6.26 4.36 -4.75
C ASN A 28 -5.28 3.19 -4.70
N VAL A 29 -5.28 2.40 -3.63
CA VAL A 29 -4.41 1.23 -3.58
C VAL A 29 -5.02 0.02 -4.27
N ALA A 30 -6.34 0.02 -4.51
CA ALA A 30 -7.05 -1.10 -5.13
C ALA A 30 -6.84 -1.12 -6.65
N HIS A 31 -5.61 -1.32 -7.06
CA HIS A 31 -5.18 -1.32 -8.45
C HIS A 31 -4.04 -2.34 -8.55
N PRO A 32 -4.10 -3.29 -9.50
CA PRO A 32 -3.11 -4.37 -9.52
C PRO A 32 -1.66 -3.90 -9.53
N MET A 33 -1.33 -2.89 -10.34
CA MET A 33 0.04 -2.40 -10.41
C MET A 33 0.47 -1.78 -9.09
N ARG A 34 -0.42 -1.02 -8.45
CA ARG A 34 -0.08 -0.39 -7.19
C ARG A 34 0.08 -1.44 -6.08
N LEU A 35 -0.78 -2.44 -6.08
CA LEU A 35 -0.67 -3.54 -5.12
C LEU A 35 0.64 -4.32 -5.33
N ARG A 36 1.05 -4.51 -6.60
CA ARG A 36 2.31 -5.18 -6.88
C ARG A 36 3.49 -4.38 -6.32
N ILE A 37 3.46 -3.06 -6.49
CA ILE A 37 4.52 -2.20 -5.99
C ILE A 37 4.58 -2.26 -4.46
N LEU A 38 3.42 -2.18 -3.81
CA LEU A 38 3.38 -2.23 -2.35
C LEU A 38 3.85 -3.58 -1.83
N ASP A 39 3.46 -4.66 -2.49
CA ASP A 39 3.88 -5.99 -2.10
C ASP A 39 5.40 -6.13 -2.20
N TYR A 40 5.98 -5.63 -3.29
CA TYR A 40 7.42 -5.68 -3.47
C TYR A 40 8.14 -4.90 -2.36
N LEU A 41 7.68 -3.67 -2.08
CA LEU A 41 8.31 -2.84 -1.04
C LEU A 41 8.18 -3.47 0.34
N ASP A 42 7.03 -4.09 0.61
CA ASP A 42 6.82 -4.78 1.87
C ASP A 42 7.80 -5.95 2.03
N GLN A 43 7.97 -6.73 0.98
CA GLN A 43 8.85 -7.89 1.04
C GLN A 43 10.31 -7.50 1.15
N GLN A 44 10.71 -6.40 0.53
CA GLN A 44 12.10 -5.95 0.62
C GLN A 44 12.44 -5.40 1.99
N GLY A 45 11.49 -4.78 2.66
CA GLY A 45 11.68 -4.28 4.00
C GLY A 45 12.60 -3.06 4.10
N GLU A 46 12.93 -2.45 2.98
CA GLU A 46 13.78 -1.26 2.94
C GLU A 46 13.45 -0.44 1.70
N PRO A 47 13.81 0.84 1.70
CA PRO A 47 13.49 1.71 0.55
C PRO A 47 14.13 1.23 -0.73
N ARG A 48 13.46 1.46 -1.86
CA ARG A 48 13.92 1.00 -3.16
C ARG A 48 13.79 2.10 -4.20
N SER A 49 14.65 2.04 -5.20
CA SER A 49 14.67 3.02 -6.29
C SER A 49 13.61 2.70 -7.34
N VAL A 50 13.34 3.68 -8.23
CA VAL A 50 12.43 3.46 -9.34
C VAL A 50 12.89 2.28 -10.19
N SER A 51 14.19 2.16 -10.45
CA SER A 51 14.72 1.08 -11.27
C SER A 51 14.41 -0.28 -10.67
N ASP A 52 14.59 -0.42 -9.36
CA ASP A 52 14.30 -1.68 -8.68
C ASP A 52 12.81 -2.01 -8.78
N ILE A 53 11.98 -0.99 -8.62
CA ILE A 53 10.53 -1.18 -8.65
C ILE A 53 10.07 -1.53 -10.06
N MET A 54 10.67 -0.90 -11.09
CA MET A 54 10.34 -1.22 -12.47
C MET A 54 10.58 -2.70 -12.76
N GLU A 55 11.71 -3.19 -12.30
CA GLU A 55 12.06 -4.60 -12.54
C GLU A 55 11.05 -5.51 -11.85
N ALA A 56 10.70 -5.22 -10.61
CA ALA A 56 9.76 -6.05 -9.85
C ALA A 56 8.36 -5.99 -10.46
N ALA A 57 7.95 -4.82 -10.94
CA ALA A 57 6.62 -4.63 -11.51
C ALA A 57 6.55 -5.07 -12.98
N GLU A 58 7.69 -5.29 -13.61
CA GLU A 58 7.77 -5.64 -15.03
C GLU A 58 7.06 -4.59 -15.88
N ALA A 59 7.34 -3.31 -15.58
CA ALA A 59 6.69 -2.20 -16.25
C ALA A 59 7.69 -1.08 -16.51
N GLY A 60 7.37 -0.24 -17.49
CA GLY A 60 8.25 0.84 -17.90
C GLY A 60 8.25 2.01 -16.93
N GLN A 61 9.23 2.90 -17.11
CA GLN A 61 9.45 3.99 -16.19
C GLN A 61 8.26 4.94 -16.10
N ALA A 62 7.64 5.26 -17.23
CA ALA A 62 6.54 6.23 -17.23
C ALA A 62 5.36 5.72 -16.40
N ILE A 63 5.03 4.44 -16.57
CA ILE A 63 3.92 3.83 -15.84
C ILE A 63 4.24 3.76 -14.35
N VAL A 64 5.44 3.25 -14.01
CA VAL A 64 5.83 3.08 -12.62
C VAL A 64 5.92 4.43 -11.91
N SER A 65 6.54 5.42 -12.57
CA SER A 65 6.66 6.76 -11.97
C SER A 65 5.30 7.38 -11.70
N GLN A 66 4.34 7.17 -12.60
CA GLN A 66 3.00 7.69 -12.41
C GLN A 66 2.34 7.05 -11.19
N GLN A 67 2.47 5.72 -11.06
CA GLN A 67 1.88 5.01 -9.94
C GLN A 67 2.52 5.43 -8.62
N LEU A 68 3.85 5.58 -8.61
CA LEU A 68 4.57 6.01 -7.42
C LEU A 68 4.13 7.41 -6.98
N ARG A 69 3.92 8.31 -7.94
CA ARG A 69 3.48 9.65 -7.61
C ARG A 69 2.10 9.64 -6.96
N ILE A 70 1.18 8.84 -7.51
CA ILE A 70 -0.17 8.73 -6.95
C ILE A 70 -0.11 8.21 -5.51
N LEU A 71 0.68 7.16 -5.28
CA LEU A 71 0.80 6.58 -3.94
C LEU A 71 1.46 7.55 -2.97
N LYS A 72 2.45 8.31 -3.44
CA LYS A 72 3.11 9.31 -2.60
C LYS A 72 2.15 10.44 -2.27
N ASP A 73 1.37 10.90 -3.25
CA ASP A 73 0.42 12.00 -3.02
C ASP A 73 -0.67 11.60 -2.02
N GLN A 74 -0.96 10.31 -1.89
CA GLN A 74 -1.93 9.81 -0.93
C GLN A 74 -1.27 9.44 0.41
N ASP A 75 0.01 9.76 0.57
CA ASP A 75 0.77 9.44 1.78
C ASP A 75 0.84 7.95 2.08
N VAL A 76 0.66 7.11 1.08
CA VAL A 76 0.86 5.67 1.21
C VAL A 76 2.35 5.36 1.14
N LEU A 77 3.09 6.11 0.33
CA LEU A 77 4.55 5.98 0.22
C LEU A 77 5.22 7.29 0.61
N THR A 78 6.46 7.16 1.08
CA THR A 78 7.37 8.29 1.19
C THR A 78 8.40 8.18 0.08
N ALA A 79 8.99 9.33 -0.29
CA ALA A 79 10.08 9.41 -1.24
C ALA A 79 11.21 10.21 -0.61
N LYS A 80 12.43 9.71 -0.72
CA LYS A 80 13.60 10.36 -0.15
C LYS A 80 14.73 10.32 -1.15
N ARG A 81 15.37 11.46 -1.37
CA ARG A 81 16.52 11.52 -2.27
C ARG A 81 17.77 11.07 -1.53
N GLU A 82 18.52 10.17 -2.16
CA GLU A 82 19.84 9.76 -1.67
C GLU A 82 20.78 9.76 -2.87
N GLY A 83 21.70 10.73 -2.90
CA GLY A 83 22.58 10.89 -4.03
C GLY A 83 21.79 11.17 -5.30
N ASN A 84 21.98 10.35 -6.33
CA ASN A 84 21.28 10.52 -7.60
C ASN A 84 19.98 9.74 -7.65
N PHE A 85 19.59 9.08 -6.57
CA PHE A 85 18.41 8.23 -6.55
C PHE A 85 17.33 8.81 -5.67
N VAL A 86 16.08 8.49 -6.02
CA VAL A 86 14.96 8.71 -5.14
C VAL A 86 14.52 7.33 -4.68
N LEU A 87 14.44 7.15 -3.36
CA LEU A 87 14.08 5.87 -2.77
C LEU A 87 12.67 5.95 -2.20
N TYR A 88 11.88 4.93 -2.44
CA TYR A 88 10.48 4.86 -2.02
C TYR A 88 10.31 3.80 -0.93
N ALA A 89 9.47 4.11 0.05
CA ALA A 89 9.17 3.19 1.14
C ALA A 89 7.71 3.34 1.54
N ILE A 90 7.17 2.29 2.17
CA ILE A 90 5.79 2.33 2.65
C ILE A 90 5.71 3.24 3.87
N ALA A 91 4.80 4.22 3.82
CA ALA A 91 4.57 5.14 4.93
C ALA A 91 3.33 4.73 5.73
N ASP A 92 2.29 4.29 5.05
CA ASP A 92 1.04 3.89 5.69
C ASP A 92 1.05 2.38 5.89
N ARG A 93 1.36 1.97 7.11
CA ARG A 93 1.51 0.55 7.39
C ARG A 93 0.18 -0.20 7.43
N SER A 94 -0.93 0.51 7.41
CA SER A 94 -2.23 -0.17 7.38
C SER A 94 -2.45 -0.91 6.07
N VAL A 95 -1.76 -0.52 4.98
CA VAL A 95 -1.89 -1.25 3.71
C VAL A 95 -1.32 -2.66 3.82
N LEU A 96 -0.45 -2.92 4.81
CA LEU A 96 0.12 -4.26 4.99
C LEU A 96 -0.96 -5.27 5.38
N LEU A 97 -1.98 -4.85 6.11
CA LEU A 97 -3.09 -5.73 6.45
C LEU A 97 -3.85 -6.15 5.21
N LEU A 98 -4.01 -5.21 4.28
CA LEU A 98 -4.67 -5.51 3.01
C LEU A 98 -3.86 -6.53 2.21
N LEU A 99 -2.54 -6.36 2.17
CA LEU A 99 -1.67 -7.29 1.46
C LEU A 99 -1.74 -8.70 2.08
N ASP A 100 -1.77 -8.79 3.39
CA ASP A 100 -1.89 -10.07 4.06
C ASP A 100 -3.20 -10.76 3.70
N CYS A 101 -4.27 -9.98 3.64
CA CYS A 101 -5.58 -10.48 3.26
C CYS A 101 -5.54 -11.07 1.84
N ILE A 102 -4.87 -10.37 0.94
CA ILE A 102 -4.74 -10.83 -0.45
C ILE A 102 -3.91 -12.10 -0.53
N ARG A 103 -2.81 -12.17 0.23
CA ARG A 103 -1.96 -13.37 0.23
C ARG A 103 -2.72 -14.59 0.70
N HIS A 104 -3.63 -14.40 1.65
CA HIS A 104 -4.48 -15.49 2.12
C HIS A 104 -5.31 -16.09 0.99
N ARG A 105 -5.77 -15.24 0.07
CA ARG A 105 -6.56 -15.72 -1.06
C ARG A 105 -5.75 -16.43 -2.10
N GLN A 106 -4.44 -16.20 -2.12
CA GLN A 106 -3.55 -16.86 -3.07
C GLN A 106 -3.25 -18.29 -2.65
N GLN A 107 -3.45 -18.62 -1.39
CA GLN A 107 -3.17 -19.96 -0.87
C GLN A 107 -4.11 -20.96 -1.52
N PRO A 108 -3.59 -22.13 -1.95
CA PRO A 108 -4.43 -23.20 -2.49
C PRO A 108 -5.30 -23.86 -1.44
#